data_57978a2c6a8edecb94861fde6afa6ff4
#
_entry.id   57978a2c6a8edecb94861fde6afa6ff4
#
_cell.length_a   1.000
_cell.length_b   1.000
_cell.length_c   1.000
_cell.angle_alpha   90.00
_cell.angle_beta   90.00
_cell.angle_gamma   90.00
#
_symmetry.space_group_name_H-M   'P 1'
#
loop_
_entity.id
_entity.type
_entity.pdbx_description
1 polymer ?
#
loop_
_entity_poly.entity_id
_entity_poly.type
_entity_poly.pdbx_seq_one_letter_code
_entity_poly.pdbx_strand_id
1 'polypeptide(L)'
;MTQATPKVKICGIRTLADAQVAAQAGADFIGLVFVPRRRRRLELDLARELVEGLKSGPGGAPPVVGLFADQPLEEVNHAIETCNLDMVQLCGTESLDYCRDTKAEVIKVMHIPGSPSPESEGEMAQRIKAYRDSGCIVTLDSLVEGLQGGTGESFDWSIAADLAGKGNAFILAGGLSPENISEAVATVGPWGVDVSSGVETKG
;
A
#
# COMPACT_ATOMS: atom_id res chain seq x y z
N MET A 1 -16.89 -12.88 17.91
CA MET A 1 -15.61 -13.26 17.27
C MET A 1 -14.69 -12.06 17.40
N THR A 2 -13.53 -12.19 18.03
CA THR A 2 -12.55 -11.12 18.08
C THR A 2 -12.02 -10.89 16.68
N GLN A 3 -12.30 -9.71 16.12
CA GLN A 3 -11.72 -9.29 14.84
C GLN A 3 -10.19 -9.30 15.00
N ALA A 4 -9.49 -9.95 14.08
CA ALA A 4 -8.02 -9.92 14.08
C ALA A 4 -7.53 -8.47 13.91
N THR A 5 -6.48 -8.09 14.62
CA THR A 5 -5.87 -6.76 14.44
C THR A 5 -5.41 -6.60 12.99
N PRO A 6 -5.81 -5.51 12.29
CA PRO A 6 -5.40 -5.30 10.91
C PRO A 6 -3.88 -5.16 10.79
N LYS A 7 -3.32 -5.61 9.66
CA LYS A 7 -1.92 -5.37 9.31
C LYS A 7 -1.68 -3.88 9.06
N VAL A 8 -0.50 -3.39 9.43
CA VAL A 8 -0.15 -1.97 9.29
C VAL A 8 1.04 -1.82 8.33
N LYS A 9 0.85 -1.06 7.27
CA LYS A 9 1.91 -0.63 6.35
C LYS A 9 2.18 0.86 6.55
N ILE A 10 3.45 1.23 6.71
CA ILE A 10 3.90 2.63 6.73
C ILE A 10 4.64 2.89 5.43
N CYS A 11 4.11 3.81 4.63
CA CYS A 11 4.51 4.05 3.25
C CYS A 11 5.25 5.38 3.07
N GLY A 12 6.23 5.39 2.16
CA GLY A 12 6.97 6.59 1.80
C GLY A 12 8.13 6.91 2.74
N ILE A 13 8.65 5.91 3.42
CA ILE A 13 9.84 6.01 4.26
C ILE A 13 11.05 6.42 3.40
N ARG A 14 11.88 7.34 3.92
CA ARG A 14 13.03 7.91 3.21
C ARG A 14 14.34 7.77 3.95
N THR A 15 14.32 7.46 5.23
CA THR A 15 15.53 7.33 6.04
C THR A 15 15.52 6.02 6.84
N LEU A 16 16.71 5.50 7.15
CA LEU A 16 16.84 4.33 8.01
C LEU A 16 16.25 4.58 9.41
N ALA A 17 16.41 5.79 9.93
CA ALA A 17 15.87 6.16 11.24
C ALA A 17 14.34 6.06 11.27
N ASP A 18 13.65 6.58 10.24
CA ASP A 18 12.19 6.48 10.15
C ASP A 18 11.73 5.03 9.96
N ALA A 19 12.47 4.24 9.17
CA ALA A 19 12.19 2.82 8.99
C ALA A 19 12.29 2.05 10.33
N GLN A 20 13.31 2.33 11.12
CA GLN A 20 13.50 1.73 12.44
C GLN A 20 12.40 2.13 13.42
N VAL A 21 12.00 3.41 13.43
CA VAL A 21 10.88 3.89 14.26
C VAL A 21 9.58 3.19 13.88
N ALA A 22 9.27 3.09 12.58
CA ALA A 22 8.07 2.40 12.11
C ALA A 22 8.09 0.89 12.49
N ALA A 23 9.23 0.22 12.31
CA ALA A 23 9.41 -1.18 12.70
C ALA A 23 9.22 -1.40 14.22
N GLN A 24 9.84 -0.54 15.05
CA GLN A 24 9.71 -0.59 16.51
C GLN A 24 8.28 -0.29 16.98
N ALA A 25 7.54 0.54 16.25
CA ALA A 25 6.13 0.81 16.51
C ALA A 25 5.20 -0.34 16.09
N GLY A 26 5.73 -1.40 15.47
CA GLY A 26 4.98 -2.59 15.10
C GLY A 26 4.39 -2.56 13.69
N ALA A 27 4.96 -1.78 12.78
CA ALA A 27 4.58 -1.85 11.36
C ALA A 27 4.84 -3.26 10.81
N ASP A 28 3.85 -3.82 10.10
CA ASP A 28 3.98 -5.11 9.42
C ASP A 28 4.70 -4.99 8.07
N PHE A 29 4.68 -3.80 7.44
CA PHE A 29 5.33 -3.53 6.17
C PHE A 29 5.91 -2.11 6.12
N ILE A 30 7.05 -1.95 5.44
CA ILE A 30 7.71 -0.66 5.17
C ILE A 30 7.69 -0.38 3.67
N GLY A 31 7.12 0.77 3.25
CA GLY A 31 7.02 1.15 1.85
C GLY A 31 8.08 2.18 1.43
N LEU A 32 8.82 1.89 0.34
CA LEU A 32 9.80 2.75 -0.31
C LEU A 32 9.30 3.15 -1.70
N VAL A 33 9.36 4.42 -2.07
CA VAL A 33 8.80 4.92 -3.33
C VAL A 33 9.87 5.01 -4.41
N PHE A 34 9.65 4.32 -5.54
CA PHE A 34 10.50 4.38 -6.74
C PHE A 34 9.82 5.09 -7.92
N VAL A 35 8.56 5.51 -7.75
CA VAL A 35 7.79 6.18 -8.81
C VAL A 35 8.43 7.51 -9.17
N PRO A 36 8.77 7.76 -10.47
CA PRO A 36 9.39 8.99 -10.92
C PRO A 36 8.57 10.24 -10.55
N ARG A 37 9.24 11.35 -10.27
CA ARG A 37 8.63 12.66 -9.95
C ARG A 37 7.78 12.70 -8.66
N ARG A 38 7.73 11.64 -7.87
CA ARG A 38 7.08 11.67 -6.56
C ARG A 38 8.01 12.25 -5.50
N ARG A 39 7.46 13.06 -4.60
CA ARG A 39 8.21 13.75 -3.53
C ARG A 39 9.04 12.80 -2.65
N ARG A 40 8.52 11.59 -2.44
CA ARG A 40 9.16 10.57 -1.57
C ARG A 40 10.02 9.57 -2.33
N ARG A 41 10.29 9.82 -3.63
CA ARG A 41 11.11 8.92 -4.43
C ARG A 41 12.51 8.77 -3.83
N LEU A 42 12.98 7.54 -3.79
CA LEU A 42 14.35 7.17 -3.47
C LEU A 42 15.10 6.74 -4.74
N GLU A 43 16.38 7.06 -4.78
CA GLU A 43 17.31 6.45 -5.74
C GLU A 43 17.72 5.06 -5.26
N LEU A 44 18.07 4.16 -6.19
CA LEU A 44 18.33 2.74 -5.90
C LEU A 44 19.43 2.55 -4.83
N ASP A 45 20.52 3.31 -4.92
CA ASP A 45 21.63 3.17 -3.97
C ASP A 45 21.21 3.54 -2.54
N LEU A 46 20.46 4.63 -2.37
CA LEU A 46 19.94 5.03 -1.06
C LEU A 46 18.92 4.03 -0.51
N ALA A 47 18.06 3.48 -1.38
CA ALA A 47 17.10 2.46 -0.99
C ALA A 47 17.80 1.16 -0.56
N ARG A 48 18.84 0.74 -1.29
CA ARG A 48 19.65 -0.44 -0.93
C ARG A 48 20.29 -0.26 0.45
N GLU A 49 20.98 0.86 0.68
CA GLU A 49 21.60 1.15 1.98
C GLU A 49 20.58 1.16 3.14
N LEU A 50 19.40 1.74 2.91
CA LEU A 50 18.31 1.74 3.88
C LEU A 50 17.84 0.31 4.21
N VAL A 51 17.59 -0.51 3.17
CA VAL A 51 17.12 -1.88 3.34
C VAL A 51 18.18 -2.75 4.04
N GLU A 52 19.45 -2.65 3.63
CA GLU A 52 20.56 -3.34 4.27
C GLU A 52 20.68 -2.96 5.76
N GLY A 53 20.61 -1.67 6.07
CA GLY A 53 20.66 -1.17 7.44
C GLY A 53 19.48 -1.65 8.29
N LEU A 54 18.27 -1.66 7.71
CA LEU A 54 17.08 -2.14 8.41
C LEU A 54 17.13 -3.65 8.66
N LYS A 55 17.49 -4.45 7.65
CA LYS A 55 17.56 -5.93 7.75
C LYS A 55 18.72 -6.41 8.64
N SER A 56 19.76 -5.61 8.80
CA SER A 56 20.89 -5.91 9.70
C SER A 56 20.63 -5.54 11.17
N GLY A 57 19.52 -4.84 11.43
CA GLY A 57 19.17 -4.39 12.79
C GLY A 57 18.72 -5.54 13.70
N PRO A 58 18.82 -5.35 15.03
CA PRO A 58 18.34 -6.33 15.99
C PRO A 58 16.81 -6.43 15.98
N GLY A 59 16.29 -7.65 16.08
CA GLY A 59 14.83 -7.91 16.21
C GLY A 59 14.13 -8.31 14.92
N GLY A 60 14.83 -8.37 13.80
CA GLY A 60 14.25 -8.64 12.48
C GLY A 60 13.60 -7.40 11.86
N ALA A 61 13.55 -7.37 10.54
CA ALA A 61 12.92 -6.28 9.80
C ALA A 61 11.53 -6.70 9.29
N PRO A 62 10.54 -5.82 9.31
CA PRO A 62 9.31 -6.06 8.55
C PRO A 62 9.63 -6.11 7.06
N PRO A 63 8.86 -6.87 6.25
CA PRO A 63 8.99 -6.89 4.81
C PRO A 63 9.03 -5.49 4.20
N VAL A 64 9.98 -5.26 3.29
CA VAL A 64 10.15 -3.99 2.58
C VAL A 64 9.47 -4.06 1.23
N VAL A 65 8.60 -3.10 0.96
CA VAL A 65 7.75 -2.99 -0.22
C VAL A 65 8.22 -1.84 -1.10
N GLY A 66 8.64 -2.12 -2.33
CA GLY A 66 8.94 -1.09 -3.33
C GLY A 66 7.68 -0.65 -4.08
N LEU A 67 7.42 0.65 -4.17
CA LEU A 67 6.28 1.20 -4.90
C LEU A 67 6.67 1.63 -6.31
N PHE A 68 5.91 1.17 -7.29
CA PHE A 68 6.08 1.44 -8.72
C PHE A 68 4.73 1.82 -9.37
N ALA A 69 4.77 2.48 -10.54
CA ALA A 69 3.59 2.82 -11.30
C ALA A 69 3.94 2.86 -12.79
N ASP A 70 3.49 1.85 -13.54
CA ASP A 70 3.65 1.68 -14.99
C ASP A 70 5.12 1.73 -15.50
N GLN A 71 6.10 1.44 -14.63
CA GLN A 71 7.49 1.33 -15.04
C GLN A 71 7.72 0.00 -15.79
N PRO A 72 8.71 -0.06 -16.70
CA PRO A 72 9.07 -1.31 -17.37
C PRO A 72 9.36 -2.43 -16.36
N LEU A 73 8.88 -3.65 -16.64
CA LEU A 73 9.05 -4.80 -15.76
C LEU A 73 10.53 -5.08 -15.42
N GLU A 74 11.41 -4.85 -16.40
CA GLU A 74 12.86 -5.01 -16.20
C GLU A 74 13.42 -4.06 -15.15
N GLU A 75 12.95 -2.80 -15.13
CA GLU A 75 13.35 -1.81 -14.11
C GLU A 75 12.85 -2.20 -12.72
N VAL A 76 11.62 -2.71 -12.63
CA VAL A 76 11.04 -3.17 -11.37
C VAL A 76 11.82 -4.39 -10.86
N ASN A 77 12.05 -5.39 -11.70
CA ASN A 77 12.80 -6.57 -11.33
C ASN A 77 14.27 -6.26 -10.98
N HIS A 78 14.88 -5.29 -11.65
CA HIS A 78 16.22 -4.81 -11.29
C HIS A 78 16.23 -4.14 -9.91
N ALA A 79 15.24 -3.32 -9.58
CA ALA A 79 15.12 -2.69 -8.26
C ALA A 79 14.89 -3.72 -7.15
N ILE A 80 14.08 -4.76 -7.40
CA ILE A 80 13.87 -5.87 -6.46
C ILE A 80 15.21 -6.52 -6.10
N GLU A 81 16.00 -6.88 -7.11
CA GLU A 81 17.28 -7.55 -6.91
C GLU A 81 18.34 -6.64 -6.27
N THR A 82 18.44 -5.39 -6.74
CA THR A 82 19.43 -4.42 -6.27
C THR A 82 19.21 -4.01 -4.82
N CYS A 83 17.94 -3.77 -4.45
CA CYS A 83 17.58 -3.30 -3.12
C CYS A 83 17.14 -4.42 -2.18
N ASN A 84 17.15 -5.70 -2.63
CA ASN A 84 16.67 -6.84 -1.85
C ASN A 84 15.27 -6.59 -1.27
N LEU A 85 14.34 -6.14 -2.15
CA LEU A 85 12.94 -5.90 -1.76
C LEU A 85 12.22 -7.23 -1.55
N ASP A 86 11.38 -7.30 -0.52
CA ASP A 86 10.60 -8.51 -0.23
C ASP A 86 9.32 -8.55 -1.06
N MET A 87 8.74 -7.37 -1.34
CA MET A 87 7.49 -7.22 -2.08
C MET A 87 7.53 -5.98 -2.96
N VAL A 88 6.60 -5.90 -3.91
CA VAL A 88 6.35 -4.68 -4.68
C VAL A 88 4.88 -4.26 -4.60
N GLN A 89 4.64 -2.96 -4.61
CA GLN A 89 3.31 -2.38 -4.74
C GLN A 89 3.20 -1.71 -6.11
N LEU A 90 2.26 -2.18 -6.93
CA LEU A 90 2.01 -1.71 -8.28
C LEU A 90 0.80 -0.78 -8.29
N CYS A 91 1.07 0.51 -8.51
CA CYS A 91 0.08 1.60 -8.35
C CYS A 91 -0.51 2.08 -9.68
N GLY A 92 -0.04 1.58 -10.82
CA GLY A 92 -0.51 1.95 -12.14
C GLY A 92 -1.54 0.99 -12.74
N THR A 93 -1.44 0.77 -14.05
CA THR A 93 -2.37 -0.05 -14.84
C THR A 93 -1.83 -1.44 -15.16
N GLU A 94 -0.81 -1.90 -14.41
CA GLU A 94 -0.12 -3.16 -14.63
C GLU A 94 -1.09 -4.34 -14.69
N SER A 95 -0.92 -5.18 -15.72
CA SER A 95 -1.77 -6.33 -15.99
C SER A 95 -1.51 -7.52 -15.06
N LEU A 96 -2.40 -8.53 -15.10
CA LEU A 96 -2.20 -9.78 -14.38
C LEU A 96 -0.91 -10.51 -14.82
N ASP A 97 -0.57 -10.45 -16.13
CA ASP A 97 0.64 -11.07 -16.63
C ASP A 97 1.88 -10.34 -16.10
N TYR A 98 1.84 -8.99 -16.08
CA TYR A 98 2.90 -8.21 -15.44
C TYR A 98 3.11 -8.62 -13.99
N CYS A 99 2.03 -8.79 -13.22
CA CYS A 99 2.12 -9.22 -11.82
C CYS A 99 2.74 -10.61 -11.68
N ARG A 100 2.44 -11.55 -12.59
CA ARG A 100 3.01 -12.91 -12.57
C ARG A 100 4.50 -12.93 -12.92
N ASP A 101 4.94 -12.04 -13.81
CA ASP A 101 6.32 -11.96 -14.26
C ASP A 101 7.21 -11.13 -13.33
N THR A 102 6.62 -10.51 -12.30
CA THR A 102 7.34 -9.78 -11.25
C THR A 102 8.02 -10.76 -10.30
N LYS A 103 9.30 -10.51 -9.99
CA LYS A 103 10.16 -11.42 -9.19
C LYS A 103 9.93 -11.36 -7.68
N ALA A 104 8.93 -10.64 -7.20
CA ALA A 104 8.58 -10.52 -5.78
C ALA A 104 7.07 -10.64 -5.60
N GLU A 105 6.62 -10.83 -4.37
CA GLU A 105 5.21 -10.82 -4.03
C GLU A 105 4.58 -9.45 -4.34
N VAL A 106 3.38 -9.45 -4.93
CA VAL A 106 2.75 -8.24 -5.48
C VAL A 106 1.60 -7.77 -4.60
N ILE A 107 1.63 -6.49 -4.27
CA ILE A 107 0.49 -5.72 -3.78
C ILE A 107 -0.04 -4.89 -4.96
N LYS A 108 -1.26 -5.15 -5.44
CA LYS A 108 -1.87 -4.38 -6.53
C LYS A 108 -2.80 -3.30 -5.97
N VAL A 109 -2.55 -2.05 -6.33
CA VAL A 109 -3.41 -0.92 -5.96
C VAL A 109 -4.57 -0.81 -6.94
N MET A 110 -5.77 -0.62 -6.39
CA MET A 110 -6.99 -0.29 -7.12
C MET A 110 -7.58 0.98 -6.54
N HIS A 111 -7.82 1.96 -7.40
CA HIS A 111 -8.46 3.22 -7.01
C HIS A 111 -9.97 3.07 -7.03
N ILE A 112 -10.61 3.50 -5.95
CA ILE A 112 -12.09 3.54 -5.87
C ILE A 112 -12.56 4.77 -6.64
N PRO A 113 -13.52 4.64 -7.60
CA PRO A 113 -14.07 5.78 -8.32
C PRO A 113 -14.83 6.71 -7.37
N GLY A 114 -14.68 8.02 -7.58
CA GLY A 114 -15.31 9.04 -6.73
C GLY A 114 -16.84 9.10 -6.83
N SER A 115 -17.44 8.45 -7.83
CA SER A 115 -18.89 8.32 -8.00
C SER A 115 -19.21 6.90 -8.45
N PRO A 116 -19.39 5.98 -7.50
CA PRO A 116 -19.67 4.59 -7.82
C PRO A 116 -21.09 4.40 -8.37
N SER A 117 -21.21 3.41 -9.28
CA SER A 117 -22.49 2.83 -9.67
C SER A 117 -22.51 1.33 -9.31
N PRO A 118 -23.68 0.70 -9.19
CA PRO A 118 -23.75 -0.76 -8.93
C PRO A 118 -22.97 -1.59 -9.95
N GLU A 119 -22.88 -1.14 -11.19
CA GLU A 119 -22.10 -1.79 -12.25
C GLU A 119 -20.59 -1.67 -11.97
N SER A 120 -20.10 -0.47 -11.62
CA SER A 120 -18.69 -0.23 -11.27
C SER A 120 -18.26 -0.97 -10.01
N GLU A 121 -19.15 -1.18 -9.03
CA GLU A 121 -18.89 -1.99 -7.85
C GLU A 121 -18.75 -3.48 -8.19
N GLY A 122 -19.62 -4.00 -9.07
CA GLY A 122 -19.55 -5.37 -9.56
C GLY A 122 -18.25 -5.64 -10.33
N GLU A 123 -17.83 -4.72 -11.19
CA GLU A 123 -16.57 -4.79 -11.92
C GLU A 123 -15.37 -4.73 -10.96
N MET A 124 -15.41 -3.85 -9.97
CA MET A 124 -14.35 -3.73 -8.95
C MET A 124 -14.19 -5.03 -8.17
N ALA A 125 -15.29 -5.64 -7.72
CA ALA A 125 -15.26 -6.91 -7.00
C ALA A 125 -14.67 -8.04 -7.86
N GLN A 126 -15.00 -8.10 -9.15
CA GLN A 126 -14.43 -9.07 -10.10
C GLN A 126 -12.91 -8.84 -10.29
N ARG A 127 -12.48 -7.59 -10.43
CA ARG A 127 -11.07 -7.25 -10.57
C ARG A 127 -10.29 -7.62 -9.30
N ILE A 128 -10.80 -7.28 -8.12
CA ILE A 128 -10.20 -7.67 -6.83
C ILE A 128 -10.01 -9.19 -6.80
N LYS A 129 -11.07 -9.92 -7.14
CA LYS A 129 -11.01 -11.40 -7.17
C LYS A 129 -9.94 -11.90 -8.15
N ALA A 130 -9.87 -11.36 -9.36
CA ALA A 130 -8.91 -11.79 -10.37
C ALA A 130 -7.44 -11.61 -9.91
N TYR A 131 -7.10 -10.45 -9.31
CA TYR A 131 -5.75 -10.23 -8.78
C TYR A 131 -5.46 -11.10 -7.56
N ARG A 132 -6.41 -11.30 -6.67
CA ARG A 132 -6.25 -12.22 -5.53
C ARG A 132 -6.07 -13.67 -5.97
N ASP A 133 -6.84 -14.14 -6.93
CA ASP A 133 -6.72 -15.49 -7.49
C ASP A 133 -5.36 -15.69 -8.19
N SER A 134 -4.73 -14.62 -8.66
CA SER A 134 -3.37 -14.64 -9.20
C SER A 134 -2.26 -14.55 -8.12
N GLY A 135 -2.61 -14.52 -6.84
CA GLY A 135 -1.69 -14.47 -5.72
C GLY A 135 -1.33 -13.06 -5.24
N CYS A 136 -1.94 -12.00 -5.79
CA CYS A 136 -1.67 -10.63 -5.35
C CYS A 136 -2.43 -10.31 -4.05
N ILE A 137 -1.81 -9.53 -3.17
CA ILE A 137 -2.52 -8.74 -2.18
C ILE A 137 -3.13 -7.54 -2.89
N VAL A 138 -4.32 -7.12 -2.50
CA VAL A 138 -4.98 -5.94 -3.08
C VAL A 138 -4.99 -4.80 -2.08
N THR A 139 -4.64 -3.60 -2.54
CA THR A 139 -4.88 -2.34 -1.80
C THR A 139 -5.99 -1.58 -2.49
N LEU A 140 -6.98 -1.14 -1.72
CA LEU A 140 -7.98 -0.17 -2.15
C LEU A 140 -7.54 1.22 -1.72
N ASP A 141 -7.22 2.07 -2.70
CA ASP A 141 -6.88 3.47 -2.46
C ASP A 141 -8.11 4.33 -2.72
N SER A 142 -8.53 4.98 -1.68
CA SER A 142 -9.73 5.78 -1.61
C SER A 142 -9.51 7.27 -1.92
N LEU A 143 -8.29 7.66 -2.31
CA LEU A 143 -8.02 9.03 -2.72
C LEU A 143 -8.71 9.35 -4.05
N VAL A 144 -9.72 10.18 -3.98
CA VAL A 144 -10.23 10.91 -5.15
C VAL A 144 -9.15 11.92 -5.58
N GLU A 145 -8.69 11.83 -6.83
CA GLU A 145 -7.77 12.81 -7.42
C GLU A 145 -8.31 14.23 -7.20
N GLY A 146 -7.55 15.08 -6.49
CA GLY A 146 -7.88 16.50 -6.29
C GLY A 146 -8.33 16.89 -4.89
N LEU A 147 -8.64 15.99 -3.97
CA LEU A 147 -8.91 16.30 -2.57
C LEU A 147 -7.62 16.13 -1.74
N GLN A 148 -6.93 17.24 -1.52
CA GLN A 148 -5.90 17.31 -0.46
C GLN A 148 -6.61 17.15 0.89
N GLY A 149 -6.13 16.22 1.72
CA GLY A 149 -6.63 16.02 3.07
C GLY A 149 -6.70 17.37 3.81
N GLY A 150 -7.86 17.67 4.39
CA GLY A 150 -8.11 18.92 5.11
C GLY A 150 -9.42 19.62 4.78
N THR A 151 -10.23 19.14 3.84
CA THR A 151 -11.50 19.76 3.45
C THR A 151 -12.68 19.45 4.39
N GLY A 152 -12.48 18.56 5.39
CA GLY A 152 -13.56 18.18 6.31
C GLY A 152 -14.65 17.29 5.68
N GLU A 153 -14.51 16.92 4.41
CA GLU A 153 -15.39 15.92 3.79
C GLU A 153 -14.91 14.53 4.20
N SER A 154 -15.76 13.83 4.95
CA SER A 154 -15.52 12.46 5.34
C SER A 154 -15.44 11.60 4.08
N PHE A 155 -14.33 10.90 3.91
CA PHE A 155 -14.21 9.89 2.88
C PHE A 155 -15.35 8.87 3.05
N ASP A 156 -16.05 8.58 1.96
CA ASP A 156 -17.11 7.57 1.97
C ASP A 156 -16.50 6.16 1.91
N TRP A 157 -16.34 5.52 3.06
CA TRP A 157 -15.86 4.14 3.16
C TRP A 157 -16.94 3.10 2.84
N SER A 158 -18.15 3.51 2.45
CA SER A 158 -19.27 2.57 2.22
C SER A 158 -18.94 1.50 1.20
N ILE A 159 -18.27 1.87 0.09
CA ILE A 159 -17.86 0.92 -0.96
C ILE A 159 -16.84 -0.09 -0.42
N ALA A 160 -15.84 0.40 0.32
CA ALA A 160 -14.85 -0.47 0.91
C ALA A 160 -15.48 -1.42 1.93
N ALA A 161 -16.44 -0.94 2.73
CA ALA A 161 -17.19 -1.74 3.69
C ALA A 161 -18.05 -2.82 2.99
N ASP A 162 -18.73 -2.46 1.91
CA ASP A 162 -19.50 -3.41 1.10
C ASP A 162 -18.63 -4.49 0.48
N LEU A 163 -17.46 -4.11 -0.06
CA LEU A 163 -16.49 -5.05 -0.60
C LEU A 163 -15.94 -6.00 0.47
N ALA A 164 -15.63 -5.47 1.66
CA ALA A 164 -15.18 -6.28 2.79
C ALA A 164 -16.29 -7.24 3.27
N GLY A 165 -17.53 -6.74 3.37
CA GLY A 165 -18.72 -7.54 3.72
C GLY A 165 -18.99 -8.71 2.75
N LYS A 166 -18.56 -8.58 1.49
CA LYS A 166 -18.60 -9.65 0.49
C LYS A 166 -17.41 -10.64 0.58
N GLY A 167 -16.61 -10.56 1.64
CA GLY A 167 -15.48 -11.46 1.90
C GLY A 167 -14.19 -11.11 1.15
N ASN A 168 -14.07 -9.88 0.62
CA ASN A 168 -12.83 -9.43 0.01
C ASN A 168 -11.86 -8.94 1.08
N ALA A 169 -10.71 -9.62 1.23
CA ALA A 169 -9.61 -9.13 2.05
C ALA A 169 -8.74 -8.17 1.23
N PHE A 170 -8.47 -6.99 1.78
CA PHE A 170 -7.64 -5.96 1.15
C PHE A 170 -6.99 -5.06 2.20
N ILE A 171 -5.98 -4.30 1.77
CA ILE A 171 -5.40 -3.19 2.51
C ILE A 171 -6.20 -1.92 2.17
N LEU A 172 -6.66 -1.18 3.16
CA LEU A 172 -7.30 0.12 2.97
C LEU A 172 -6.22 1.21 2.99
N ALA A 173 -6.24 2.07 1.96
CA ALA A 173 -5.37 3.23 1.84
C ALA A 173 -6.18 4.49 1.51
N GLY A 174 -5.52 5.63 1.52
CA GLY A 174 -6.11 6.92 1.15
C GLY A 174 -6.53 7.77 2.36
N GLY A 175 -5.80 8.85 2.62
CA GLY A 175 -6.15 9.84 3.63
C GLY A 175 -6.19 9.35 5.09
N LEU A 176 -5.68 8.16 5.38
CA LEU A 176 -5.66 7.62 6.73
C LEU A 176 -4.67 8.38 7.62
N SER A 177 -5.07 8.64 8.85
CA SER A 177 -4.30 9.35 9.86
C SER A 177 -4.64 8.84 11.27
N PRO A 178 -3.87 9.20 12.31
CA PRO A 178 -4.20 8.84 13.69
C PRO A 178 -5.60 9.27 14.14
N GLU A 179 -6.15 10.34 13.57
CA GLU A 179 -7.45 10.91 13.92
C GLU A 179 -8.62 10.09 13.37
N ASN A 180 -8.45 9.42 12.21
CA ASN A 180 -9.56 8.74 11.52
C ASN A 180 -9.39 7.21 11.41
N ILE A 181 -8.20 6.67 11.69
CA ILE A 181 -7.88 5.25 11.48
C ILE A 181 -8.80 4.30 12.27
N SER A 182 -9.18 4.67 13.50
CA SER A 182 -10.04 3.84 14.34
C SER A 182 -11.44 3.71 13.76
N GLU A 183 -11.99 4.81 13.22
CA GLU A 183 -13.29 4.84 12.54
C GLU A 183 -13.23 4.05 11.23
N ALA A 184 -12.18 4.24 10.43
CA ALA A 184 -11.96 3.50 9.19
C ALA A 184 -11.95 1.99 9.41
N VAL A 185 -11.17 1.52 10.39
CA VAL A 185 -11.07 0.09 10.73
C VAL A 185 -12.42 -0.45 11.24
N ALA A 186 -13.12 0.29 12.09
CA ALA A 186 -14.42 -0.13 12.62
C ALA A 186 -15.49 -0.21 11.54
N THR A 187 -15.48 0.73 10.58
CA THR A 187 -16.48 0.82 9.50
C THR A 187 -16.21 -0.23 8.41
N VAL A 188 -14.96 -0.39 7.99
CA VAL A 188 -14.61 -1.21 6.83
C VAL A 188 -14.25 -2.65 7.22
N GLY A 189 -13.60 -2.87 8.36
CA GLY A 189 -13.04 -4.16 8.75
C GLY A 189 -11.97 -4.70 7.78
N PRO A 190 -10.99 -3.87 7.33
CA PRO A 190 -10.01 -4.28 6.32
C PRO A 190 -9.02 -5.31 6.88
N TRP A 191 -8.39 -6.10 6.01
CA TRP A 191 -7.30 -7.00 6.41
C TRP A 191 -6.05 -6.22 6.89
N GLY A 192 -5.81 -5.05 6.29
CA GLY A 192 -4.72 -4.16 6.67
C GLY A 192 -5.01 -2.71 6.32
N VAL A 193 -4.13 -1.82 6.76
CA VAL A 193 -4.17 -0.39 6.47
C VAL A 193 -2.83 0.09 5.96
N ASP A 194 -2.83 1.05 5.03
CA ASP A 194 -1.62 1.69 4.48
C ASP A 194 -1.65 3.20 4.75
N VAL A 195 -0.70 3.68 5.52
CA VAL A 195 -0.60 5.09 5.93
C VAL A 195 0.69 5.70 5.39
N SER A 196 0.60 6.91 4.85
CA SER A 196 1.75 7.66 4.35
C SER A 196 1.79 9.07 4.98
N SER A 197 1.19 10.06 4.34
CA SER A 197 1.23 11.46 4.82
C SER A 197 0.62 11.67 6.19
N GLY A 198 -0.33 10.83 6.60
CA GLY A 198 -1.03 10.96 7.89
C GLY A 198 -0.15 10.76 9.12
N VAL A 199 1.05 10.20 8.97
CA VAL A 199 2.02 10.00 10.07
C VAL A 199 3.31 10.81 9.88
N GLU A 200 3.33 11.74 8.92
CA GLU A 200 4.47 12.67 8.71
C GLU A 200 4.31 13.94 9.56
N THR A 201 5.38 14.35 10.22
CA THR A 201 5.39 15.60 11.00
C THR A 201 5.71 16.84 10.18
N LYS A 202 6.39 16.69 9.05
CA LYS A 202 6.72 17.75 8.08
C LYS A 202 6.81 17.10 6.71
N GLY A 203 5.68 17.07 6.02
CA GLY A 203 5.54 16.50 4.70
C GLY A 203 6.26 17.24 3.60
#